data_bc355fdc4131ecbd7882c650f9d7efbb
#
_entry.id   bc355fdc4131ecbd7882c650f9d7efbb
#
_cell.length_a   1.000
_cell.length_b   1.000
_cell.length_c   1.000
_cell.angle_alpha   90.00
_cell.angle_beta   90.00
_cell.angle_gamma   90.00
#
_symmetry.space_group_name_H-M   'P 1'
#
loop_
_entity.id
_entity.type
_entity.pdbx_description
1 polymer ?
#
loop_
_entity_poly.entity_id
_entity_poly.type
_entity_poly.pdbx_seq_one_letter_code
_entity_poly.pdbx_strand_id
1 'polypeptide(L)'
;SPITEPQDWKVDIPADCKEFVITFLSGKAIRYGLILRNENGKYDKVAVYKDKQSVEPLFILENDIFRTHCYDTVPNKAGGEDLITRNMRLLKIAEDGSYVRIWASCGMKCHDDSVWFPKSLHKELTDLFGPPQPTSQMSGNDADLIMKCNNEQWRLAAKWQADCLHYMIENKGIEAIFSHYHNVDLQTHNYIKYMKERPTSNYSEDKVVKFAEATYKTTDEYLGYFMHYLDEGWTIILCSDHALSCSEHDGSKIMGNTNGVNADPLRKLGYTVLKRDEDGNEMAEIDWSKTRAFQTRSNSIYINLKGRDPQGIVNPEDKYELEEQIITDLYGVKDPETGKRFVSLALHNKDAVLL
;
A
#
# COMPACT_ATOMS: atom_id res chain seq x y z
N SER A 1 1.81 0.25 -23.85
CA SER A 1 1.21 0.11 -25.20
C SER A 1 2.17 0.67 -26.25
N PRO A 2 2.05 0.26 -27.52
CA PRO A 2 2.81 0.86 -28.60
C PRO A 2 2.49 2.36 -28.75
N ILE A 3 3.46 3.14 -29.21
CA ILE A 3 3.28 4.54 -29.60
C ILE A 3 3.03 4.56 -31.11
N THR A 4 1.96 5.22 -31.52
CA THR A 4 1.49 5.28 -32.92
C THR A 4 1.15 6.70 -33.31
N GLU A 5 0.91 6.94 -34.59
CA GLU A 5 0.22 8.13 -35.05
C GLU A 5 -1.23 8.13 -34.53
N PRO A 6 -1.80 9.29 -34.16
CA PRO A 6 -3.17 9.38 -33.68
C PRO A 6 -4.19 8.90 -34.69
N GLN A 7 -5.17 8.12 -34.22
CA GLN A 7 -6.25 7.57 -35.07
C GLN A 7 -7.61 7.78 -34.41
N ASP A 8 -8.64 7.95 -35.23
CA ASP A 8 -10.06 7.96 -34.82
C ASP A 8 -10.46 9.02 -33.77
N TRP A 9 -9.69 10.09 -33.64
CA TRP A 9 -10.08 11.22 -32.79
C TRP A 9 -11.27 11.95 -33.40
N LYS A 10 -12.25 12.31 -32.55
CA LYS A 10 -13.49 13.02 -32.96
C LYS A 10 -13.41 14.53 -32.70
N VAL A 11 -12.30 14.99 -32.18
CA VAL A 11 -11.98 16.37 -31.82
C VAL A 11 -10.67 16.81 -32.48
N ASP A 12 -10.46 18.09 -32.60
CA ASP A 12 -9.18 18.62 -33.03
C ASP A 12 -8.08 18.33 -32.01
N ILE A 13 -6.96 17.77 -32.45
CA ILE A 13 -5.80 17.45 -31.63
C ILE A 13 -4.59 18.26 -32.12
N PRO A 14 -3.58 18.47 -31.23
CA PRO A 14 -2.34 19.15 -31.64
C PRO A 14 -1.67 18.47 -32.83
N ALA A 15 -1.15 19.27 -33.76
CA ALA A 15 -0.42 18.76 -34.92
C ALA A 15 0.84 18.00 -34.47
N ASP A 16 1.25 17.03 -35.28
CA ASP A 16 2.49 16.26 -35.08
C ASP A 16 2.59 15.56 -33.71
N CYS A 17 1.48 15.30 -33.00
CA CYS A 17 1.48 14.52 -31.78
C CYS A 17 1.51 13.01 -32.06
N LYS A 18 1.89 12.22 -31.07
CA LYS A 18 1.84 10.76 -31.11
C LYS A 18 0.91 10.25 -30.04
N GLU A 19 0.33 9.06 -30.26
CA GLU A 19 -0.67 8.46 -29.39
C GLU A 19 -0.15 7.19 -28.71
N PHE A 20 -0.59 6.96 -27.47
CA PHE A 20 -0.48 5.69 -26.78
C PHE A 20 -1.65 5.48 -25.81
N VAL A 21 -1.86 4.23 -25.39
CA VAL A 21 -2.93 3.88 -24.46
C VAL A 21 -2.37 3.67 -23.07
N ILE A 22 -3.05 4.23 -22.07
CA ILE A 22 -2.80 4.00 -20.65
C ILE A 22 -3.94 3.17 -20.08
N THR A 23 -3.62 2.10 -19.34
CA THR A 23 -4.63 1.25 -18.70
C THR A 23 -4.48 1.25 -17.19
N PHE A 24 -5.60 1.37 -16.48
CA PHE A 24 -5.70 1.26 -15.04
C PHE A 24 -6.67 0.14 -14.65
N LEU A 25 -6.66 -0.28 -13.39
CA LEU A 25 -7.59 -1.28 -12.85
C LEU A 25 -7.64 -2.57 -13.68
N SER A 26 -6.46 -3.09 -14.04
CA SER A 26 -6.32 -4.29 -14.88
C SER A 26 -7.09 -4.21 -16.21
N GLY A 27 -7.03 -3.03 -16.85
CA GLY A 27 -7.66 -2.78 -18.16
C GLY A 27 -9.11 -2.29 -18.11
N LYS A 28 -9.73 -2.16 -16.93
CA LYS A 28 -11.11 -1.68 -16.80
C LYS A 28 -11.27 -0.17 -17.02
N ALA A 29 -10.20 0.59 -16.89
CA ALA A 29 -10.17 2.01 -17.21
C ALA A 29 -9.07 2.29 -18.24
N ILE A 30 -9.47 2.71 -19.44
CA ILE A 30 -8.59 3.02 -20.57
C ILE A 30 -8.53 4.53 -20.73
N ARG A 31 -7.33 5.07 -20.91
CA ARG A 31 -7.07 6.50 -21.19
C ARG A 31 -6.15 6.61 -22.37
N TYR A 32 -6.20 7.75 -23.05
CA TYR A 32 -5.42 8.02 -24.24
C TYR A 32 -4.42 9.14 -23.96
N GLY A 33 -3.14 8.85 -24.16
CA GLY A 33 -2.06 9.82 -24.02
C GLY A 33 -1.67 10.37 -25.38
N LEU A 34 -1.67 11.70 -25.53
CA LEU A 34 -1.04 12.37 -26.64
C LEU A 34 0.31 12.95 -26.22
N ILE A 35 1.35 12.53 -26.91
CA ILE A 35 2.72 13.03 -26.72
C ILE A 35 2.84 14.31 -27.55
N LEU A 36 3.12 15.43 -26.89
CA LEU A 36 3.09 16.75 -27.47
C LEU A 36 4.49 17.30 -27.73
N ARG A 37 4.65 18.02 -28.82
CA ARG A 37 5.87 18.78 -29.12
C ARG A 37 5.84 20.16 -28.47
N ASN A 38 7.00 20.62 -28.05
CA ASN A 38 7.22 21.99 -27.64
C ASN A 38 7.57 22.87 -28.87
N GLU A 39 7.76 24.17 -28.62
CA GLU A 39 8.10 25.16 -29.63
C GLU A 39 9.42 24.86 -30.39
N ASN A 40 10.31 24.08 -29.79
CA ASN A 40 11.58 23.66 -30.40
C ASN A 40 11.44 22.34 -31.19
N GLY A 41 10.24 21.81 -31.35
CA GLY A 41 9.93 20.59 -32.08
C GLY A 41 10.26 19.29 -31.34
N LYS A 42 10.67 19.36 -30.07
CA LYS A 42 10.95 18.17 -29.23
C LYS A 42 9.71 17.77 -28.45
N TYR A 43 9.53 16.47 -28.24
CA TYR A 43 8.47 15.95 -27.40
C TYR A 43 8.86 16.06 -25.91
N ASP A 44 8.05 16.73 -25.11
CA ASP A 44 8.34 16.97 -23.68
C ASP A 44 7.14 16.90 -22.74
N LYS A 45 5.93 16.72 -23.28
CA LYS A 45 4.68 16.66 -22.50
C LYS A 45 3.80 15.51 -22.96
N VAL A 46 2.91 15.08 -22.06
CA VAL A 46 1.85 14.11 -22.35
C VAL A 46 0.52 14.67 -21.87
N ALA A 47 -0.42 14.88 -22.77
CA ALA A 47 -1.81 15.20 -22.45
C ALA A 47 -2.60 13.88 -22.34
N VAL A 48 -3.30 13.69 -21.22
CA VAL A 48 -4.06 12.46 -20.94
C VAL A 48 -5.55 12.76 -21.05
N TYR A 49 -6.23 12.02 -21.90
CA TYR A 49 -7.66 12.17 -22.20
C TYR A 49 -8.46 10.98 -21.68
N LYS A 50 -9.72 11.23 -21.28
CA LYS A 50 -10.65 10.18 -20.86
C LYS A 50 -10.97 9.25 -22.04
N ASP A 51 -11.27 9.84 -23.19
CA ASP A 51 -11.58 9.15 -24.44
C ASP A 51 -11.22 10.05 -25.66
N LYS A 52 -11.40 9.52 -26.86
CA LYS A 52 -11.08 10.23 -28.12
C LYS A 52 -12.17 11.23 -28.58
N GLN A 53 -13.19 11.47 -27.75
CA GLN A 53 -14.24 12.47 -27.96
C GLN A 53 -14.08 13.64 -27.00
N SER A 54 -13.22 13.53 -26.00
CA SER A 54 -12.94 14.58 -25.02
C SER A 54 -12.22 15.74 -25.69
N VAL A 55 -12.79 16.94 -25.57
CA VAL A 55 -12.20 18.19 -26.14
C VAL A 55 -10.97 18.58 -25.30
N GLU A 56 -11.06 18.48 -23.98
CA GLU A 56 -9.98 18.86 -23.07
C GLU A 56 -9.34 17.61 -22.45
N PRO A 57 -8.02 17.64 -22.23
CA PRO A 57 -7.36 16.57 -21.47
C PRO A 57 -7.81 16.61 -20.01
N LEU A 58 -7.85 15.44 -19.37
CA LEU A 58 -8.01 15.35 -17.92
C LEU A 58 -6.88 16.08 -17.18
N PHE A 59 -5.67 15.95 -17.68
CA PHE A 59 -4.46 16.61 -17.18
C PHE A 59 -3.31 16.49 -18.18
N ILE A 60 -2.28 17.34 -17.99
CA ILE A 60 -1.05 17.32 -18.78
C ILE A 60 0.11 16.97 -17.86
N LEU A 61 0.96 16.03 -18.25
CA LEU A 61 2.20 15.66 -17.58
C LEU A 61 3.38 16.32 -18.30
N GLU A 62 4.23 16.97 -17.52
CA GLU A 62 5.48 17.56 -18.01
C GLU A 62 6.68 16.70 -17.58
N ASN A 63 7.73 16.72 -18.39
CA ASN A 63 8.88 15.85 -18.15
C ASN A 63 9.52 16.13 -16.79
N ASP A 64 9.63 15.07 -15.99
CA ASP A 64 10.18 15.04 -14.64
C ASP A 64 9.47 15.94 -13.59
N ILE A 65 8.28 16.43 -13.90
CA ILE A 65 7.44 17.18 -12.97
C ILE A 65 6.48 16.23 -12.26
N PHE A 66 6.43 16.31 -10.93
CA PHE A 66 5.44 15.58 -10.11
C PHE A 66 4.12 16.34 -10.16
N ARG A 67 3.09 15.71 -10.71
CA ARG A 67 1.76 16.30 -10.79
C ARG A 67 0.83 15.67 -9.77
N THR A 68 0.27 16.51 -8.93
CA THR A 68 -0.76 16.15 -7.96
C THR A 68 -2.15 16.30 -8.53
N HIS A 69 -3.14 15.71 -7.87
CA HIS A 69 -4.56 15.89 -8.17
C HIS A 69 -4.91 15.61 -9.64
N CYS A 70 -4.35 14.54 -10.21
CA CYS A 70 -4.79 14.02 -11.49
C CYS A 70 -6.17 13.39 -11.31
N TYR A 71 -7.21 14.21 -11.47
CA TYR A 71 -8.61 13.78 -11.32
C TYR A 71 -9.04 12.91 -12.50
N ASP A 72 -9.81 11.88 -12.20
CA ASP A 72 -10.35 10.94 -13.18
C ASP A 72 -11.61 10.27 -12.64
N THR A 73 -12.47 9.73 -13.50
CA THR A 73 -13.60 8.89 -13.09
C THR A 73 -13.35 7.46 -13.51
N VAL A 74 -13.56 6.52 -12.61
CA VAL A 74 -13.31 5.10 -12.88
C VAL A 74 -14.54 4.25 -12.53
N PRO A 75 -14.77 3.13 -13.24
CA PRO A 75 -15.86 2.21 -12.92
C PRO A 75 -15.78 1.70 -11.48
N ASN A 76 -16.92 1.65 -10.80
CA ASN A 76 -17.03 1.10 -9.46
C ASN A 76 -17.78 -0.25 -9.42
N LYS A 77 -17.78 -0.91 -8.26
CA LYS A 77 -18.43 -2.22 -8.09
C LYS A 77 -19.95 -2.17 -8.18
N ALA A 78 -20.56 -1.00 -8.01
CA ALA A 78 -22.01 -0.81 -8.06
C ALA A 78 -22.53 -0.52 -9.48
N GLY A 79 -21.66 -0.54 -10.49
CA GLY A 79 -22.01 -0.29 -11.89
C GLY A 79 -22.04 1.19 -12.28
N GLY A 80 -21.61 2.11 -11.40
CA GLY A 80 -21.41 3.53 -11.66
C GLY A 80 -19.93 3.89 -11.83
N GLU A 81 -19.62 5.18 -11.64
CA GLU A 81 -18.25 5.70 -11.62
C GLU A 81 -17.94 6.35 -10.28
N ASP A 82 -16.70 6.22 -9.82
CA ASP A 82 -16.14 6.97 -8.71
C ASP A 82 -15.22 8.07 -9.24
N LEU A 83 -15.35 9.28 -8.71
CA LEU A 83 -14.35 10.31 -8.89
C LEU A 83 -13.13 9.97 -8.01
N ILE A 84 -11.98 9.86 -8.63
CA ILE A 84 -10.72 9.59 -7.97
C ILE A 84 -9.69 10.67 -8.26
N THR A 85 -8.71 10.78 -7.41
CA THR A 85 -7.47 11.50 -7.68
C THR A 85 -6.27 10.57 -7.57
N ARG A 86 -5.22 10.88 -8.32
CA ARG A 86 -3.91 10.21 -8.19
C ARG A 86 -2.79 11.21 -8.42
N ASN A 87 -1.59 10.87 -8.01
CA ASN A 87 -0.39 11.62 -8.35
C ASN A 87 0.34 10.90 -9.46
N MET A 88 0.91 11.65 -10.38
CA MET A 88 1.60 11.11 -11.55
C MET A 88 2.89 11.85 -11.83
N ARG A 89 3.82 11.18 -12.50
CA ARG A 89 5.06 11.79 -12.99
C ARG A 89 5.43 11.21 -14.33
N LEU A 90 5.71 12.09 -15.29
CA LEU A 90 6.37 11.72 -16.53
C LEU A 90 7.86 11.56 -16.26
N LEU A 91 8.29 10.30 -16.09
CA LEU A 91 9.64 9.97 -15.65
C LEU A 91 10.68 10.12 -16.76
N LYS A 92 10.27 9.84 -17.98
CA LYS A 92 11.13 9.92 -19.17
C LYS A 92 10.27 10.04 -20.42
N ILE A 93 10.74 10.84 -21.34
CA ILE A 93 10.20 10.96 -22.69
C ILE A 93 11.39 11.07 -23.67
N ALA A 94 11.33 10.35 -24.79
CA ALA A 94 12.31 10.51 -25.85
C ALA A 94 12.01 11.75 -26.69
N GLU A 95 13.01 12.53 -27.07
CA GLU A 95 12.84 13.77 -27.85
C GLU A 95 12.17 13.54 -29.20
N ASP A 96 12.27 12.35 -29.76
CA ASP A 96 11.61 11.91 -31.00
C ASP A 96 10.21 11.32 -30.76
N GLY A 97 9.75 11.27 -29.50
CA GLY A 97 8.46 10.71 -29.09
C GLY A 97 8.35 9.20 -29.23
N SER A 98 9.47 8.47 -29.39
CA SER A 98 9.45 7.01 -29.54
C SER A 98 9.29 6.24 -28.23
N TYR A 99 9.47 6.91 -27.08
CA TYR A 99 9.41 6.30 -25.77
C TYR A 99 8.84 7.22 -24.71
N VAL A 100 7.97 6.67 -23.86
CA VAL A 100 7.40 7.35 -22.68
C VAL A 100 7.41 6.41 -21.49
N ARG A 101 7.83 6.90 -20.32
CA ARG A 101 7.71 6.22 -19.05
C ARG A 101 6.98 7.09 -18.05
N ILE A 102 5.86 6.62 -17.54
CA ILE A 102 5.02 7.33 -16.57
C ILE A 102 4.91 6.49 -15.30
N TRP A 103 5.05 7.13 -14.17
CA TRP A 103 4.62 6.60 -12.87
C TRP A 103 3.26 7.18 -12.49
N ALA A 104 2.43 6.36 -11.87
CA ALA A 104 1.15 6.76 -11.31
C ALA A 104 0.95 6.11 -9.95
N SER A 105 0.48 6.87 -8.98
CA SER A 105 0.04 6.35 -7.69
C SER A 105 -1.24 5.50 -7.83
N CYS A 106 -1.67 4.84 -6.75
CA CYS A 106 -3.04 4.34 -6.67
C CYS A 106 -4.04 5.50 -6.78
N GLY A 107 -5.27 5.18 -7.17
CA GLY A 107 -6.37 6.15 -7.14
C GLY A 107 -6.98 6.23 -5.75
N MET A 108 -7.15 7.45 -5.24
CA MET A 108 -7.90 7.74 -4.01
C MET A 108 -9.28 8.26 -4.36
N LYS A 109 -10.33 7.73 -3.73
CA LYS A 109 -11.69 8.24 -3.92
C LYS A 109 -11.82 9.62 -3.30
N CYS A 110 -12.37 10.56 -4.06
CA CYS A 110 -12.56 11.93 -3.59
C CYS A 110 -13.75 12.07 -2.63
N HIS A 111 -14.72 11.15 -2.72
CA HIS A 111 -15.99 11.22 -1.98
C HIS A 111 -16.26 9.92 -1.21
N ASP A 112 -15.30 9.47 -0.40
CA ASP A 112 -15.49 8.30 0.46
C ASP A 112 -15.45 8.71 1.94
N ASP A 113 -16.64 8.88 2.52
CA ASP A 113 -16.82 9.21 3.93
C ASP A 113 -16.89 7.98 4.84
N SER A 114 -16.74 6.77 4.29
CA SER A 114 -16.98 5.50 5.00
C SER A 114 -16.05 5.27 6.19
N VAL A 115 -14.85 5.86 6.15
CA VAL A 115 -13.83 5.76 7.20
C VAL A 115 -13.74 7.01 8.09
N TRP A 116 -14.64 7.98 7.90
CA TRP A 116 -14.63 9.25 8.63
C TRP A 116 -15.66 9.29 9.76
N PHE A 117 -15.25 9.81 10.91
CA PHE A 117 -16.15 10.06 12.00
C PHE A 117 -15.86 11.42 12.69
N PRO A 118 -16.84 12.33 12.79
CA PRO A 118 -18.14 12.26 12.10
C PRO A 118 -17.98 12.37 10.59
N LYS A 119 -18.90 11.81 9.82
CA LYS A 119 -18.84 11.80 8.34
C LYS A 119 -18.77 13.20 7.73
N SER A 120 -19.37 14.20 8.37
CA SER A 120 -19.32 15.62 7.95
C SER A 120 -17.90 16.16 7.89
N LEU A 121 -16.98 15.62 8.70
CA LEU A 121 -15.58 16.04 8.73
C LEU A 121 -14.88 15.76 7.40
N HIS A 122 -15.22 14.67 6.71
CA HIS A 122 -14.69 14.37 5.38
C HIS A 122 -14.91 15.55 4.42
N LYS A 123 -16.19 15.98 4.28
CA LYS A 123 -16.51 17.09 3.36
C LYS A 123 -15.80 18.38 3.75
N GLU A 124 -15.80 18.70 5.03
CA GLU A 124 -15.18 19.91 5.56
C GLU A 124 -13.68 19.97 5.25
N LEU A 125 -12.94 18.92 5.57
CA LEU A 125 -11.49 18.86 5.34
C LEU A 125 -11.13 18.77 3.85
N THR A 126 -11.92 18.06 3.05
CA THR A 126 -11.68 17.96 1.61
C THR A 126 -12.03 19.25 0.86
N ASP A 127 -12.99 20.01 1.33
CA ASP A 127 -13.29 21.35 0.79
C ASP A 127 -12.14 22.34 1.07
N LEU A 128 -11.49 22.23 2.22
CA LEU A 128 -10.38 23.11 2.64
C LEU A 128 -9.03 22.71 2.03
N PHE A 129 -8.70 21.43 2.07
CA PHE A 129 -7.36 20.94 1.77
C PHE A 129 -7.28 19.98 0.58
N GLY A 130 -8.40 19.78 -0.12
CA GLY A 130 -8.51 18.78 -1.17
C GLY A 130 -8.61 17.35 -0.63
N PRO A 131 -8.76 16.35 -1.52
CA PRO A 131 -8.87 14.96 -1.12
C PRO A 131 -7.55 14.43 -0.51
N PRO A 132 -7.62 13.37 0.33
CA PRO A 132 -6.44 12.74 0.90
C PRO A 132 -5.42 12.37 -0.18
N GLN A 133 -4.13 12.53 0.15
CA GLN A 133 -3.06 12.17 -0.76
C GLN A 133 -2.89 10.64 -0.82
N PRO A 134 -2.70 10.07 -2.02
CA PRO A 134 -2.37 8.65 -2.14
C PRO A 134 -1.04 8.36 -1.45
N THR A 135 -0.95 7.28 -0.70
CA THR A 135 0.27 6.82 -0.03
C THR A 135 0.88 5.57 -0.66
N SER A 136 0.46 5.24 -1.89
CA SER A 136 1.03 4.11 -2.62
C SER A 136 2.50 4.32 -2.94
N GLN A 137 3.25 3.23 -2.85
CA GLN A 137 4.68 3.24 -3.11
C GLN A 137 5.01 2.75 -4.51
N MET A 138 6.05 3.35 -5.08
CA MET A 138 6.82 2.73 -6.14
C MET A 138 7.74 1.67 -5.53
N SER A 139 7.82 0.51 -6.14
CA SER A 139 8.78 -0.55 -5.80
C SER A 139 9.49 -1.03 -7.07
N GLY A 140 10.59 -1.75 -6.94
CA GLY A 140 11.35 -2.28 -8.07
C GLY A 140 12.86 -2.23 -7.86
N ASN A 141 13.60 -2.18 -8.95
CA ASN A 141 15.06 -2.32 -8.94
C ASN A 141 15.82 -1.00 -9.17
N ASP A 142 15.16 0.15 -9.17
CA ASP A 142 15.80 1.46 -9.38
C ASP A 142 15.66 2.30 -8.10
N ALA A 143 16.64 2.18 -7.21
CA ALA A 143 16.59 2.82 -5.88
C ALA A 143 16.48 4.35 -5.96
N ASP A 144 17.20 4.99 -6.86
CA ASP A 144 17.22 6.45 -7.01
C ASP A 144 15.84 6.96 -7.45
N LEU A 145 15.22 6.27 -8.41
CA LEU A 145 13.90 6.62 -8.92
C LEU A 145 12.80 6.37 -7.87
N ILE A 146 12.87 5.24 -7.17
CA ILE A 146 11.94 4.88 -6.10
C ILE A 146 12.02 5.90 -4.97
N MET A 147 13.22 6.21 -4.50
CA MET A 147 13.46 7.22 -3.47
C MET A 147 12.89 8.58 -3.88
N LYS A 148 13.16 9.02 -5.12
CA LYS A 148 12.68 10.29 -5.65
C LYS A 148 11.14 10.38 -5.64
N CYS A 149 10.46 9.38 -6.20
CA CYS A 149 9.00 9.39 -6.31
C CYS A 149 8.32 9.22 -4.95
N ASN A 150 8.83 8.31 -4.13
CA ASN A 150 8.21 8.01 -2.83
C ASN A 150 8.37 9.16 -1.84
N ASN A 151 9.56 9.77 -1.75
CA ASN A 151 9.75 10.88 -0.81
C ASN A 151 8.89 12.10 -1.15
N GLU A 152 8.74 12.42 -2.44
CA GLU A 152 7.86 13.50 -2.86
C GLU A 152 6.39 13.20 -2.53
N GLN A 153 5.97 11.96 -2.79
CA GLN A 153 4.63 11.48 -2.43
C GLN A 153 4.36 11.57 -0.92
N TRP A 154 5.32 11.14 -0.11
CA TRP A 154 5.19 11.17 1.35
C TRP A 154 5.22 12.59 1.92
N ARG A 155 6.00 13.52 1.35
CA ARG A 155 5.94 14.94 1.73
C ARG A 155 4.58 15.55 1.49
N LEU A 156 3.94 15.24 0.36
CA LEU A 156 2.58 15.70 0.08
C LEU A 156 1.55 15.13 1.05
N ALA A 157 1.67 13.84 1.37
CA ALA A 157 0.82 13.19 2.36
C ALA A 157 1.02 13.80 3.76
N ALA A 158 2.28 14.04 4.16
CA ALA A 158 2.65 14.69 5.42
C ALA A 158 2.03 16.09 5.54
N LYS A 159 2.19 16.90 4.49
CA LYS A 159 1.65 18.26 4.46
C LYS A 159 0.13 18.27 4.56
N TRP A 160 -0.55 17.43 3.77
CA TRP A 160 -2.00 17.32 3.81
C TRP A 160 -2.48 16.88 5.20
N GLN A 161 -1.85 15.87 5.79
CA GLN A 161 -2.19 15.38 7.12
C GLN A 161 -1.95 16.45 8.19
N ALA A 162 -0.83 17.17 8.13
CA ALA A 162 -0.52 18.27 9.04
C ALA A 162 -1.56 19.38 8.94
N ASP A 163 -1.92 19.84 7.75
CA ASP A 163 -2.93 20.88 7.54
C ASP A 163 -4.28 20.50 8.16
N CYS A 164 -4.71 19.25 7.96
CA CYS A 164 -5.92 18.73 8.58
C CYS A 164 -5.84 18.75 10.11
N LEU A 165 -4.72 18.33 10.68
CA LEU A 165 -4.52 18.27 12.14
C LEU A 165 -4.43 19.66 12.75
N HIS A 166 -3.74 20.61 12.12
CA HIS A 166 -3.71 22.02 12.53
C HIS A 166 -5.13 22.60 12.58
N TYR A 167 -5.89 22.39 11.51
CA TYR A 167 -7.29 22.84 11.46
C TYR A 167 -8.11 22.25 12.61
N MET A 168 -7.92 20.98 12.92
CA MET A 168 -8.63 20.31 14.02
C MET A 168 -8.28 20.89 15.39
N ILE A 169 -7.00 21.20 15.63
CA ILE A 169 -6.54 21.86 16.87
C ILE A 169 -7.12 23.25 16.97
N GLU A 170 -6.92 24.05 15.95
CA GLU A 170 -7.21 25.49 15.97
C GLU A 170 -8.71 25.82 15.89
N ASN A 171 -9.50 24.98 15.20
CA ASN A 171 -10.89 25.30 14.89
C ASN A 171 -11.93 24.36 15.52
N LYS A 172 -11.49 23.19 16.05
CA LYS A 172 -12.40 22.19 16.64
C LYS A 172 -12.16 21.95 18.13
N GLY A 173 -11.17 22.61 18.72
CA GLY A 173 -10.85 22.48 20.15
C GLY A 173 -10.36 21.07 20.51
N ILE A 174 -9.65 20.41 19.60
CA ILE A 174 -9.07 19.08 19.85
C ILE A 174 -7.87 19.24 20.78
N GLU A 175 -7.85 18.51 21.87
CA GLU A 175 -6.79 18.54 22.91
C GLU A 175 -5.92 17.30 22.93
N ALA A 176 -6.29 16.25 22.19
CA ALA A 176 -5.50 15.03 22.06
C ALA A 176 -5.59 14.48 20.63
N ILE A 177 -4.44 14.11 20.06
CA ILE A 177 -4.32 13.60 18.71
C ILE A 177 -3.53 12.31 18.72
N PHE A 178 -4.07 11.28 18.04
CA PHE A 178 -3.36 10.10 17.64
C PHE A 178 -3.14 10.17 16.13
N SER A 179 -1.89 10.30 15.71
CA SER A 179 -1.53 10.39 14.30
C SER A 179 -0.61 9.23 13.92
N HIS A 180 -0.84 8.64 12.76
CA HIS A 180 0.01 7.59 12.20
C HIS A 180 0.60 8.06 10.87
N TYR A 181 1.93 8.13 10.80
CA TYR A 181 2.65 8.47 9.58
C TYR A 181 3.49 7.28 9.13
N HIS A 182 2.98 6.53 8.17
CA HIS A 182 3.43 5.19 7.75
C HIS A 182 4.67 5.22 6.82
N ASN A 183 5.38 6.34 6.74
CA ASN A 183 6.48 6.54 5.81
C ASN A 183 7.66 5.59 6.06
N VAL A 184 8.13 5.53 7.31
CA VAL A 184 9.33 4.73 7.65
C VAL A 184 9.08 3.26 7.39
N ASP A 185 7.96 2.72 7.87
CA ASP A 185 7.61 1.31 7.66
C ASP A 185 7.58 0.97 6.17
N LEU A 186 6.73 1.66 5.42
CA LEU A 186 6.50 1.34 4.02
C LEU A 186 7.77 1.53 3.16
N GLN A 187 8.54 2.59 3.36
CA GLN A 187 9.75 2.80 2.56
C GLN A 187 10.88 1.86 2.93
N THR A 188 11.02 1.50 4.20
CA THR A 188 12.06 0.57 4.65
C THR A 188 11.91 -0.80 4.01
N HIS A 189 10.70 -1.27 3.73
CA HIS A 189 10.47 -2.50 2.98
C HIS A 189 11.14 -2.53 1.59
N ASN A 190 11.40 -1.39 0.96
CA ASN A 190 12.07 -1.34 -0.34
C ASN A 190 13.57 -1.64 -0.22
N TYR A 191 14.24 -1.26 0.87
CA TYR A 191 15.69 -1.30 0.96
C TYR A 191 16.26 -2.17 2.08
N ILE A 192 15.47 -2.55 3.09
CA ILE A 192 15.97 -3.27 4.28
C ILE A 192 16.71 -4.58 3.94
N LYS A 193 16.24 -5.30 2.94
CA LYS A 193 16.87 -6.56 2.48
C LYS A 193 18.25 -6.36 1.87
N TYR A 194 18.59 -5.11 1.51
CA TYR A 194 19.90 -4.76 0.93
C TYR A 194 20.86 -4.12 1.94
N MET A 195 20.40 -3.86 3.17
CA MET A 195 21.22 -3.22 4.21
C MET A 195 22.27 -4.13 4.81
N LYS A 196 22.08 -5.45 4.77
CA LYS A 196 23.00 -6.42 5.35
C LYS A 196 23.50 -7.35 4.25
N GLU A 197 24.77 -7.29 3.92
CA GLU A 197 25.49 -8.31 3.15
C GLU A 197 24.94 -8.67 1.75
N ARG A 198 23.93 -7.99 1.23
CA ARG A 198 23.33 -8.27 -0.08
C ARG A 198 23.15 -7.03 -0.96
N PRO A 199 24.17 -6.16 -1.08
CA PRO A 199 24.09 -5.04 -2.00
C PRO A 199 24.01 -5.55 -3.45
N THR A 200 23.26 -4.83 -4.27
CA THR A 200 23.22 -5.04 -5.72
C THR A 200 23.69 -3.77 -6.41
N SER A 201 23.96 -3.84 -7.72
CA SER A 201 24.34 -2.65 -8.50
C SER A 201 23.29 -1.52 -8.42
N ASN A 202 22.02 -1.88 -8.27
CA ASN A 202 20.91 -0.94 -8.15
C ASN A 202 20.66 -0.48 -6.71
N TYR A 203 21.07 -1.27 -5.72
CA TYR A 203 21.01 -1.02 -4.29
C TYR A 203 22.38 -1.23 -3.67
N SER A 204 23.35 -0.39 -4.05
CA SER A 204 24.66 -0.35 -3.39
C SER A 204 24.50 0.18 -1.95
N GLU A 205 25.46 -0.10 -1.09
CA GLU A 205 25.44 0.37 0.31
C GLU A 205 25.20 1.87 0.41
N ASP A 206 25.90 2.69 -0.37
CA ASP A 206 25.71 4.15 -0.41
C ASP A 206 24.29 4.56 -0.80
N LYS A 207 23.68 3.85 -1.77
CA LYS A 207 22.30 4.15 -2.18
C LYS A 207 21.29 3.79 -1.11
N VAL A 208 21.50 2.68 -0.43
CA VAL A 208 20.65 2.24 0.69
C VAL A 208 20.72 3.22 1.85
N VAL A 209 21.92 3.67 2.22
CA VAL A 209 22.12 4.69 3.25
C VAL A 209 21.41 6.00 2.88
N LYS A 210 21.61 6.49 1.65
CA LYS A 210 20.93 7.70 1.15
C LYS A 210 19.41 7.54 1.16
N PHE A 211 18.90 6.36 0.81
CA PHE A 211 17.47 6.11 0.83
C PHE A 211 16.92 6.14 2.26
N ALA A 212 17.61 5.49 3.20
CA ALA A 212 17.24 5.53 4.61
C ALA A 212 17.26 6.97 5.15
N GLU A 213 18.35 7.72 4.93
CA GLU A 213 18.44 9.13 5.33
C GLU A 213 17.29 9.96 4.76
N ALA A 214 16.96 9.82 3.48
CA ALA A 214 15.88 10.58 2.86
C ALA A 214 14.50 10.21 3.45
N THR A 215 14.29 8.94 3.80
CA THR A 215 13.07 8.46 4.46
C THR A 215 12.91 9.09 5.84
N TYR A 216 13.98 9.07 6.66
CA TYR A 216 13.96 9.67 8.00
C TYR A 216 13.84 11.19 7.95
N LYS A 217 14.52 11.87 7.02
CA LYS A 217 14.37 13.33 6.82
C LYS A 217 12.94 13.71 6.48
N THR A 218 12.28 12.94 5.60
CA THR A 218 10.87 13.18 5.25
C THR A 218 9.94 13.00 6.47
N THR A 219 10.29 12.09 7.37
CA THR A 219 9.55 11.89 8.63
C THR A 219 9.83 13.01 9.63
N ASP A 220 11.06 13.47 9.71
CA ASP A 220 11.45 14.62 10.53
C ASP A 220 10.77 15.92 10.07
N GLU A 221 10.66 16.13 8.74
CA GLU A 221 9.87 17.22 8.16
C GLU A 221 8.40 17.17 8.62
N TYR A 222 7.79 15.97 8.70
CA TYR A 222 6.44 15.81 9.24
C TYR A 222 6.32 16.21 10.70
N LEU A 223 7.27 15.79 11.55
CA LEU A 223 7.33 16.21 12.95
C LEU A 223 7.51 17.73 13.07
N GLY A 224 8.33 18.30 12.20
CA GLY A 224 8.60 19.74 12.16
C GLY A 224 7.35 20.61 12.05
N TYR A 225 6.28 20.12 11.38
CA TYR A 225 5.01 20.84 11.32
C TYR A 225 4.36 21.07 12.69
N PHE A 226 4.65 20.25 13.68
CA PHE A 226 4.00 20.29 14.99
C PHE A 226 4.87 20.88 16.10
N MET A 227 6.17 21.12 15.86
CA MET A 227 7.11 21.49 16.92
C MET A 227 6.76 22.82 17.62
N HIS A 228 6.08 23.75 16.94
CA HIS A 228 5.66 25.02 17.53
C HIS A 228 4.61 24.85 18.65
N TYR A 229 3.83 23.76 18.63
CA TYR A 229 2.86 23.48 19.69
C TYR A 229 3.51 23.19 21.05
N LEU A 230 4.80 22.87 21.10
CA LEU A 230 5.53 22.75 22.38
C LEU A 230 5.55 24.08 23.13
N ASP A 231 5.66 25.20 22.41
CA ASP A 231 5.64 26.54 23.00
C ASP A 231 4.23 26.96 23.47
N GLU A 232 3.21 26.25 22.97
CA GLU A 232 1.80 26.44 23.32
C GLU A 232 1.31 25.48 24.43
N GLY A 233 2.23 24.70 25.02
CA GLY A 233 1.97 23.83 26.16
C GLY A 233 1.51 22.41 25.76
N TRP A 234 1.61 22.03 24.49
CA TRP A 234 1.35 20.66 24.04
C TRP A 234 2.52 19.73 24.39
N THR A 235 2.22 18.46 24.55
CA THR A 235 3.23 17.40 24.66
C THR A 235 3.22 16.56 23.40
N ILE A 236 4.38 16.37 22.77
CA ILE A 236 4.54 15.50 21.60
C ILE A 236 5.18 14.20 22.05
N ILE A 237 4.51 13.07 21.76
CA ILE A 237 5.00 11.73 22.03
C ILE A 237 5.26 11.04 20.70
N LEU A 238 6.52 10.71 20.42
CA LEU A 238 6.92 9.91 19.26
C LEU A 238 7.12 8.46 19.70
N CYS A 239 6.39 7.55 19.09
CA CYS A 239 6.52 6.11 19.35
C CYS A 239 6.45 5.31 18.05
N SER A 240 6.90 4.09 18.12
CA SER A 240 6.77 3.10 17.04
C SER A 240 5.94 1.92 17.55
N ASP A 241 5.10 1.36 16.69
CA ASP A 241 4.28 0.19 16.98
C ASP A 241 5.08 -1.13 16.86
N HIS A 242 6.13 -1.15 16.04
CA HIS A 242 7.03 -2.29 15.86
C HIS A 242 8.35 -1.88 15.21
N ALA A 243 9.32 -2.76 15.26
CA ALA A 243 10.54 -2.68 14.46
C ALA A 243 10.37 -3.43 13.13
N LEU A 244 11.25 -3.19 12.18
CA LEU A 244 11.33 -3.91 10.93
C LEU A 244 12.39 -5.03 11.01
N SER A 245 12.04 -6.22 10.56
CA SER A 245 12.98 -7.31 10.36
C SER A 245 13.16 -7.57 8.86
N CYS A 246 14.40 -7.84 8.47
CA CYS A 246 14.70 -8.41 7.18
C CYS A 246 14.49 -9.93 7.29
N SER A 247 13.50 -10.46 6.61
CA SER A 247 13.40 -11.90 6.38
C SER A 247 14.45 -12.28 5.34
N GLU A 248 15.46 -13.04 5.72
CA GLU A 248 16.48 -13.57 4.79
C GLU A 248 15.93 -14.66 3.89
N HIS A 249 14.84 -15.27 4.30
CA HIS A 249 14.08 -16.26 3.55
C HIS A 249 12.71 -15.68 3.21
N ASP A 250 12.11 -16.15 2.14
CA ASP A 250 10.80 -15.73 1.61
C ASP A 250 9.65 -15.90 2.63
N GLY A 251 9.76 -15.19 3.72
CA GLY A 251 8.82 -15.16 4.80
C GLY A 251 8.81 -16.45 5.63
N SER A 252 8.59 -16.31 6.91
CA SER A 252 8.30 -17.44 7.76
C SER A 252 7.00 -18.10 7.27
N LYS A 253 7.08 -19.30 6.77
CA LYS A 253 5.92 -20.13 6.41
C LYS A 253 5.04 -20.50 7.61
N ILE A 254 5.38 -19.99 8.79
CA ILE A 254 4.63 -20.17 10.03
C ILE A 254 3.44 -19.21 10.08
N MET A 255 3.54 -18.03 9.46
CA MET A 255 2.43 -17.08 9.45
C MET A 255 1.52 -17.30 8.24
N GLY A 256 0.23 -17.36 8.47
CA GLY A 256 -0.78 -17.40 7.45
C GLY A 256 -0.87 -16.09 6.67
N ASN A 257 -1.42 -16.14 5.47
CA ASN A 257 -1.87 -14.96 4.75
C ASN A 257 -3.23 -14.48 5.30
N THR A 258 -3.74 -13.36 4.78
CA THR A 258 -5.04 -12.80 5.17
C THR A 258 -6.20 -13.79 5.12
N ASN A 259 -6.10 -14.82 4.27
CA ASN A 259 -7.13 -15.85 4.11
C ASN A 259 -6.85 -17.11 4.97
N GLY A 260 -5.75 -17.15 5.72
CA GLY A 260 -5.35 -18.28 6.57
C GLY A 260 -4.88 -19.53 5.82
N VAL A 261 -4.75 -19.47 4.50
CA VAL A 261 -4.45 -20.67 3.68
C VAL A 261 -2.98 -21.06 3.66
N ASN A 262 -2.06 -20.16 4.09
CA ASN A 262 -0.62 -20.38 4.04
C ASN A 262 0.02 -20.79 5.38
N ALA A 263 -0.78 -21.04 6.41
CA ALA A 263 -0.26 -21.45 7.71
C ALA A 263 0.17 -22.93 7.69
N ASP A 264 1.29 -23.22 7.02
CA ASP A 264 1.80 -24.57 6.78
C ASP A 264 1.87 -25.47 8.03
N PRO A 265 2.35 -25.00 9.20
CA PRO A 265 2.36 -25.85 10.40
C PRO A 265 0.96 -26.34 10.78
N LEU A 266 -0.03 -25.46 10.83
CA LEU A 266 -1.40 -25.84 11.19
C LEU A 266 -2.05 -26.75 10.14
N ARG A 267 -1.73 -26.57 8.87
CA ARG A 267 -2.19 -27.46 7.79
C ARG A 267 -1.55 -28.83 7.88
N LYS A 268 -0.23 -28.91 8.07
CA LYS A 268 0.51 -30.17 8.22
C LYS A 268 0.10 -30.96 9.45
N LEU A 269 -0.25 -30.25 10.53
CA LEU A 269 -0.77 -30.83 11.76
C LEU A 269 -2.27 -31.15 11.69
N GLY A 270 -2.96 -30.80 10.60
CA GLY A 270 -4.38 -31.11 10.39
C GLY A 270 -5.35 -30.23 11.17
N TYR A 271 -4.90 -29.09 11.70
CA TYR A 271 -5.78 -28.12 12.38
C TYR A 271 -6.52 -27.22 11.37
N THR A 272 -5.86 -26.82 10.31
CA THR A 272 -6.44 -26.07 9.18
C THR A 272 -6.56 -27.00 7.98
N VAL A 273 -7.75 -27.12 7.42
CA VAL A 273 -8.06 -27.95 6.26
C VAL A 273 -8.50 -27.07 5.10
N LEU A 274 -7.96 -27.29 3.93
CA LEU A 274 -8.37 -26.59 2.72
C LEU A 274 -9.45 -27.37 1.97
N LYS A 275 -10.31 -26.66 1.27
CA LYS A 275 -11.24 -27.27 0.31
C LYS A 275 -10.47 -27.96 -0.82
N ARG A 276 -11.07 -28.96 -1.42
CA ARG A 276 -10.55 -29.65 -2.60
C ARG A 276 -11.49 -29.49 -3.76
N ASP A 277 -10.92 -29.39 -4.96
CA ASP A 277 -11.68 -29.41 -6.22
C ASP A 277 -12.14 -30.84 -6.59
N GLU A 278 -12.82 -30.99 -7.72
CA GLU A 278 -13.33 -32.28 -8.21
C GLU A 278 -12.20 -33.28 -8.48
N ASP A 279 -11.01 -32.81 -8.80
CA ASP A 279 -9.81 -33.63 -9.05
C ASP A 279 -9.05 -33.96 -7.76
N GLY A 280 -9.51 -33.47 -6.60
CA GLY A 280 -8.89 -33.68 -5.28
C GLY A 280 -7.72 -32.75 -4.94
N ASN A 281 -7.44 -31.73 -5.76
CA ASN A 281 -6.39 -30.74 -5.50
C ASN A 281 -6.85 -29.73 -4.45
N GLU A 282 -5.93 -29.25 -3.62
CA GLU A 282 -6.23 -28.19 -2.64
C GLU A 282 -6.52 -26.85 -3.30
N MET A 283 -7.62 -26.26 -2.91
CA MET A 283 -8.01 -24.91 -3.29
C MET A 283 -7.43 -23.89 -2.31
N ALA A 284 -7.25 -22.64 -2.72
CA ALA A 284 -6.85 -21.54 -1.83
C ALA A 284 -8.04 -21.02 -0.99
N GLU A 285 -8.77 -21.95 -0.35
CA GLU A 285 -9.96 -21.69 0.46
C GLU A 285 -10.05 -22.67 1.63
N ILE A 286 -10.33 -22.15 2.84
CA ILE A 286 -10.47 -22.97 4.04
C ILE A 286 -11.79 -23.75 4.01
N ASP A 287 -11.73 -25.04 4.34
CA ASP A 287 -12.90 -25.87 4.68
C ASP A 287 -13.22 -25.67 6.17
N TRP A 288 -14.08 -24.71 6.45
CA TRP A 288 -14.48 -24.38 7.84
C TRP A 288 -15.22 -25.52 8.56
N SER A 289 -15.80 -26.46 7.84
CA SER A 289 -16.47 -27.61 8.43
C SER A 289 -15.50 -28.63 9.04
N LYS A 290 -14.21 -28.52 8.72
CA LYS A 290 -13.14 -29.43 9.17
C LYS A 290 -12.01 -28.71 9.88
N THR A 291 -11.97 -27.39 9.82
CA THR A 291 -10.91 -26.57 10.40
C THR A 291 -11.19 -26.31 11.87
N ARG A 292 -10.34 -26.81 12.77
CA ARG A 292 -10.42 -26.61 14.21
C ARG A 292 -9.70 -25.37 14.68
N ALA A 293 -8.57 -25.04 14.06
CA ALA A 293 -7.80 -23.84 14.36
C ALA A 293 -7.20 -23.26 13.07
N PHE A 294 -7.00 -21.96 13.05
CA PHE A 294 -6.46 -21.26 11.90
C PHE A 294 -5.61 -20.06 12.33
N GLN A 295 -4.71 -19.66 11.48
CA GLN A 295 -3.86 -18.49 11.65
C GLN A 295 -3.98 -17.62 10.42
N THR A 296 -4.22 -16.34 10.63
CA THR A 296 -4.20 -15.33 9.57
C THR A 296 -2.81 -14.68 9.49
N ARG A 297 -2.75 -13.41 9.15
CA ARG A 297 -1.49 -12.67 8.98
C ARG A 297 -0.76 -12.33 10.28
N SER A 298 -1.30 -12.66 11.43
CA SER A 298 -0.71 -12.39 12.76
C SER A 298 -0.06 -13.62 13.36
N ASN A 299 0.66 -13.43 14.47
CA ASN A 299 1.20 -14.52 15.29
C ASN A 299 0.13 -15.23 16.13
N SER A 300 -1.13 -14.79 16.03
CA SER A 300 -2.24 -15.36 16.80
C SER A 300 -2.88 -16.53 16.07
N ILE A 301 -3.09 -17.62 16.78
CA ILE A 301 -3.86 -18.77 16.33
C ILE A 301 -5.25 -18.68 16.94
N TYR A 302 -6.25 -18.83 16.11
CA TYR A 302 -7.66 -18.76 16.48
C TYR A 302 -8.28 -20.15 16.47
N ILE A 303 -8.97 -20.49 17.54
CA ILE A 303 -9.81 -21.70 17.58
C ILE A 303 -11.13 -21.39 16.87
N ASN A 304 -11.56 -22.25 15.95
CA ASN A 304 -12.84 -22.13 15.25
C ASN A 304 -13.98 -22.54 16.17
N LEU A 305 -14.42 -21.62 17.02
CA LEU A 305 -15.23 -21.89 18.22
C LEU A 305 -16.74 -21.75 17.94
N LYS A 306 -17.51 -22.76 18.32
CA LYS A 306 -18.98 -22.69 18.29
C LYS A 306 -19.51 -21.55 19.15
N GLY A 307 -20.47 -20.83 18.64
CA GLY A 307 -21.10 -19.70 19.33
C GLY A 307 -20.34 -18.37 19.22
N ARG A 308 -19.07 -18.39 18.82
CA ARG A 308 -18.28 -17.19 18.51
C ARG A 308 -18.08 -17.00 17.01
N ASP A 309 -17.63 -18.06 16.34
CA ASP A 309 -17.33 -17.99 14.92
C ASP A 309 -18.51 -18.46 14.07
N PRO A 310 -18.80 -17.83 12.92
CA PRO A 310 -19.98 -18.14 12.10
C PRO A 310 -20.08 -19.61 11.67
N GLN A 311 -18.93 -20.27 11.50
CA GLN A 311 -18.82 -21.67 11.12
C GLN A 311 -17.99 -22.45 12.13
N GLY A 312 -18.10 -22.09 13.41
CA GLY A 312 -17.39 -22.74 14.52
C GLY A 312 -17.76 -24.20 14.69
N ILE A 313 -16.76 -25.06 14.87
CA ILE A 313 -16.94 -26.51 15.06
C ILE A 313 -16.43 -27.03 16.39
N VAL A 314 -15.54 -26.30 17.07
CA VAL A 314 -14.99 -26.65 18.38
C VAL A 314 -15.94 -26.24 19.48
N ASN A 315 -16.30 -27.13 20.40
CA ASN A 315 -17.14 -26.75 21.52
C ASN A 315 -16.34 -25.90 22.53
N PRO A 316 -16.96 -24.97 23.24
CA PRO A 316 -16.28 -24.12 24.22
C PRO A 316 -15.53 -24.90 25.31
N GLU A 317 -16.08 -26.02 25.74
CA GLU A 317 -15.50 -26.91 26.75
C GLU A 317 -14.21 -27.60 26.27
N ASP A 318 -14.08 -27.84 24.97
CA ASP A 318 -12.91 -28.53 24.37
C ASP A 318 -11.77 -27.55 24.04
N LYS A 319 -12.03 -26.24 24.15
CA LYS A 319 -11.11 -25.18 23.72
C LYS A 319 -9.74 -25.29 24.40
N TYR A 320 -9.72 -25.40 25.71
CA TYR A 320 -8.46 -25.40 26.49
C TYR A 320 -7.58 -26.59 26.14
N GLU A 321 -8.17 -27.78 26.06
CA GLU A 321 -7.43 -29.01 25.71
C GLU A 321 -6.85 -28.92 24.30
N LEU A 322 -7.62 -28.35 23.35
CA LEU A 322 -7.14 -28.15 22.00
C LEU A 322 -6.01 -27.11 21.93
N GLU A 323 -6.06 -26.02 22.70
CA GLU A 323 -4.98 -25.03 22.79
C GLU A 323 -3.69 -25.66 23.32
N GLU A 324 -3.76 -26.48 24.40
CA GLU A 324 -2.61 -27.22 24.94
C GLU A 324 -2.01 -28.19 23.91
N GLN A 325 -2.86 -28.88 23.16
CA GLN A 325 -2.41 -29.75 22.08
C GLN A 325 -1.68 -28.99 20.98
N ILE A 326 -2.24 -27.86 20.53
CA ILE A 326 -1.62 -27.01 19.50
C ILE A 326 -0.26 -26.49 19.98
N ILE A 327 -0.17 -26.00 21.22
CA ILE A 327 1.09 -25.54 21.82
C ILE A 327 2.15 -26.66 21.80
N THR A 328 1.76 -27.83 22.22
CA THR A 328 2.66 -29.03 22.26
C THR A 328 3.15 -29.40 20.87
N ASP A 329 2.22 -29.49 19.91
CA ASP A 329 2.53 -29.86 18.53
C ASP A 329 3.41 -28.83 17.84
N LEU A 330 3.18 -27.52 18.07
CA LEU A 330 4.00 -26.45 17.53
C LEU A 330 5.45 -26.51 18.01
N TYR A 331 5.70 -26.88 19.27
CA TYR A 331 7.06 -27.12 19.76
C TYR A 331 7.74 -28.33 19.10
N GLY A 332 6.96 -29.25 18.56
CA GLY A 332 7.45 -30.37 17.76
C GLY A 332 7.84 -30.02 16.32
N VAL A 333 7.37 -28.89 15.79
CA VAL A 333 7.68 -28.48 14.41
C VAL A 333 9.12 -28.05 14.29
N LYS A 334 9.86 -28.70 13.40
CA LYS A 334 11.27 -28.45 13.14
C LYS A 334 11.50 -28.09 11.68
N ASP A 335 12.50 -27.28 11.47
CA ASP A 335 13.06 -27.00 10.15
C ASP A 335 13.70 -28.30 9.61
N PRO A 336 13.28 -28.77 8.44
CA PRO A 336 13.78 -30.02 7.87
C PRO A 336 15.26 -29.98 7.49
N GLU A 337 15.83 -28.80 7.23
CA GLU A 337 17.22 -28.63 6.81
C GLU A 337 18.15 -28.52 8.03
N THR A 338 17.74 -27.77 9.05
CA THR A 338 18.60 -27.47 10.21
C THR A 338 18.26 -28.28 11.44
N GLY A 339 17.09 -28.93 11.51
CA GLY A 339 16.56 -29.63 12.66
C GLY A 339 16.17 -28.73 13.85
N LYS A 340 16.29 -27.41 13.71
CA LYS A 340 15.94 -26.43 14.75
C LYS A 340 14.42 -26.26 14.85
N ARG A 341 13.96 -25.89 16.04
CA ARG A 341 12.55 -25.54 16.23
C ARG A 341 12.20 -24.30 15.45
N PHE A 342 11.01 -24.31 14.81
CA PHE A 342 10.44 -23.12 14.21
C PHE A 342 9.83 -22.18 15.24
N VAL A 343 9.19 -22.72 16.28
CA VAL A 343 8.47 -21.96 17.30
C VAL A 343 9.31 -21.86 18.55
N SER A 344 9.73 -20.67 18.92
CA SER A 344 10.48 -20.41 20.15
C SER A 344 9.58 -20.36 21.37
N LEU A 345 8.38 -19.79 21.22
CA LEU A 345 7.41 -19.62 22.29
C LEU A 345 5.99 -19.69 21.73
N ALA A 346 5.15 -20.50 22.34
CA ALA A 346 3.71 -20.57 22.12
C ALA A 346 3.00 -20.52 23.48
N LEU A 347 2.03 -19.62 23.62
CA LEU A 347 1.34 -19.37 24.89
C LEU A 347 -0.16 -19.24 24.67
N HIS A 348 -0.92 -19.50 25.73
CA HIS A 348 -2.31 -19.05 25.78
C HIS A 348 -2.38 -17.52 25.75
N ASN A 349 -3.42 -16.98 25.13
CA ASN A 349 -3.63 -15.54 25.04
C ASN A 349 -3.64 -14.85 26.42
N LYS A 350 -4.22 -15.50 27.44
CA LYS A 350 -4.24 -14.98 28.83
C LYS A 350 -2.84 -14.82 29.44
N ASP A 351 -1.88 -15.65 29.02
CA ASP A 351 -0.51 -15.64 29.55
C ASP A 351 0.40 -14.70 28.76
N ALA A 352 0.04 -14.38 27.51
CA ALA A 352 0.79 -13.49 26.66
C ALA A 352 0.78 -12.01 27.11
N VAL A 353 -0.15 -11.63 27.99
CA VAL A 353 -0.20 -10.27 28.58
C VAL A 353 0.93 -10.00 29.57
N LEU A 354 1.72 -11.02 29.93
CA LEU A 354 2.84 -10.92 30.87
C LEU A 354 4.18 -10.71 30.15
N LEU A 355 4.18 -10.70 28.81
CA LEU A 355 5.34 -10.50 27.95
C LEU A 355 5.30 -9.14 27.27
#